data_69d17fafc16e370b9b50f2dfcf45a03b
#
_entry.id   69d17fafc16e370b9b50f2dfcf45a03b
#
_cell.length_a   1.000
_cell.length_b   1.000
_cell.length_c   1.000
_cell.angle_alpha   90.00
_cell.angle_beta   90.00
_cell.angle_gamma   90.00
#
_symmetry.space_group_name_H-M   'P 1'
#
loop_
_entity.id
_entity.type
_entity.pdbx_description
1 polymer ?
#
loop_
_entity_poly.entity_id
_entity_poly.type
_entity_poly.pdbx_seq_one_letter_code
_entity_poly.pdbx_strand_id
1 'polypeptide(L)'
;MNPGLIVYNSNGEELFSLGNEIGYCTFIETYDGAVLVSRSTSDYYGQEILAVNVSGKCLDKKMTVPTNSTSLAFYPGVDGFDFTYSNGTSLYGANIETKETALLLSFINCGIDYQSLTVVLPMEDGLSCVNTEYGLDAAGNSKYSWGITALKRYEGSEVDGKTVLTMAIAYDAIDDSIYKAMLKFNRTNQEYRIEVKDYSGYSVPGDAFAGASVLNTEIISGKAPDVFLTDGMDSSIYADRGILEDLWPYIDEDKELGGRKALVEPVFNAMQHRSGALYEITPTFQIYYIVGNRDVVGDGSDWTFDKFKSALASMPEGCAAISGLSRLNMLYHGSRFRLYDFIDWKNGTCSFNTPEFEEYLTFIKDYFPAEIDWSQPLSNEEKVLSGETLLYSGAMFSFDDFQKITTLYKGKESFVGWPGAQSSRCHFGLGSRIAMCSASEHKEAVWEFMRLVLTEEIQLSDENLKYSFHTNKKVFDTMLDERCNPQYDTGGKEIPKSAVTIGGTRIEFYAMTSEQRSEFLSLIENTTSSDCGDDGSSFEIVMEEANAVFDGKQDAKKTAEAVQSRVTIYMNEKK
;
A
#
# COMPACT_ATOMS: atom_id res chain seq x y z
N MET A 1 3.87 24.30 -18.78
CA MET A 1 2.53 24.92 -18.61
C MET A 1 1.52 23.92 -19.18
N ASN A 2 0.67 23.35 -18.37
CA ASN A 2 -0.44 22.55 -18.88
C ASN A 2 -1.42 23.54 -19.53
N PRO A 3 -1.75 23.39 -20.83
CA PRO A 3 -2.82 24.15 -21.42
C PRO A 3 -4.11 23.66 -20.73
N GLY A 4 -4.85 24.51 -20.11
CA GLY A 4 -6.18 24.16 -19.60
C GLY A 4 -7.06 23.57 -20.70
N LEU A 5 -8.35 23.52 -20.50
CA LEU A 5 -9.31 23.08 -21.51
C LEU A 5 -9.44 24.13 -22.63
N ILE A 6 -9.29 23.69 -23.89
CA ILE A 6 -9.55 24.51 -25.07
C ILE A 6 -10.68 23.88 -25.86
N VAL A 7 -11.68 24.66 -26.20
CA VAL A 7 -12.86 24.21 -26.95
C VAL A 7 -12.83 24.81 -28.36
N TYR A 8 -12.91 23.95 -29.35
CA TYR A 8 -12.93 24.30 -30.77
C TYR A 8 -14.29 23.99 -31.39
N ASN A 9 -14.65 24.69 -32.44
CA ASN A 9 -15.76 24.30 -33.29
C ASN A 9 -15.31 23.22 -34.32
N SER A 10 -16.25 22.71 -35.11
CA SER A 10 -15.98 21.70 -36.14
C SER A 10 -15.02 22.16 -37.26
N ASN A 11 -14.78 23.47 -37.39
CA ASN A 11 -13.86 24.04 -38.37
C ASN A 11 -12.44 24.24 -37.79
N GLY A 12 -12.21 23.88 -36.51
CA GLY A 12 -10.94 24.05 -35.80
C GLY A 12 -10.70 25.47 -35.28
N GLU A 13 -11.73 26.32 -35.21
CA GLU A 13 -11.62 27.65 -34.62
C GLU A 13 -11.87 27.57 -33.12
N GLU A 14 -11.00 28.22 -32.32
CA GLU A 14 -11.16 28.27 -30.87
C GLU A 14 -12.40 29.07 -30.48
N LEU A 15 -13.29 28.45 -29.74
CA LEU A 15 -14.49 29.09 -29.20
C LEU A 15 -14.20 29.78 -27.86
N PHE A 16 -13.45 29.06 -27.00
CA PHE A 16 -12.95 29.59 -25.73
C PHE A 16 -11.91 28.64 -25.13
N SER A 17 -11.16 29.16 -24.14
CA SER A 17 -10.26 28.36 -23.33
C SER A 17 -10.44 28.68 -21.84
N LEU A 18 -10.21 27.68 -21.00
CA LEU A 18 -10.20 27.77 -19.55
C LEU A 18 -8.80 27.42 -19.07
N GLY A 19 -8.25 28.28 -18.20
CA GLY A 19 -6.86 28.18 -17.75
C GLY A 19 -6.59 27.06 -16.74
N ASN A 20 -5.44 27.16 -16.08
CA ASN A 20 -4.93 26.14 -15.16
C ASN A 20 -5.79 25.96 -13.89
N GLU A 21 -6.74 26.82 -13.62
CA GLU A 21 -7.68 26.71 -12.51
C GLU A 21 -8.61 25.50 -12.58
N ILE A 22 -8.67 24.84 -13.76
CA ILE A 22 -9.49 23.63 -13.93
C ILE A 22 -8.81 22.40 -13.30
N GLY A 23 -7.48 22.40 -13.19
CA GLY A 23 -6.71 21.25 -12.72
C GLY A 23 -6.61 20.12 -13.75
N TYR A 24 -6.33 18.93 -13.28
CA TYR A 24 -6.31 17.71 -14.09
C TYR A 24 -7.75 17.30 -14.45
N CYS A 25 -8.02 17.10 -15.74
CA CYS A 25 -9.34 16.71 -16.26
C CYS A 25 -9.24 15.47 -17.15
N THR A 26 -10.27 14.62 -17.11
CA THR A 26 -10.48 13.50 -18.02
C THR A 26 -11.76 13.76 -18.83
N PHE A 27 -11.79 13.32 -20.09
CA PHE A 27 -12.97 13.40 -20.95
C PHE A 27 -13.80 12.12 -20.85
N ILE A 28 -15.13 12.30 -20.89
CA ILE A 28 -16.11 11.22 -20.84
C ILE A 28 -17.04 11.42 -22.04
N GLU A 29 -17.23 10.36 -22.83
CA GLU A 29 -18.24 10.32 -23.88
C GLU A 29 -19.54 9.74 -23.30
N THR A 30 -20.66 10.43 -23.53
CA THR A 30 -21.97 9.94 -23.11
C THR A 30 -22.56 8.97 -24.14
N TYR A 31 -23.62 8.26 -23.75
CA TYR A 31 -24.33 7.33 -24.63
C TYR A 31 -24.88 7.98 -25.91
N ASP A 32 -25.28 9.23 -25.83
CA ASP A 32 -25.76 10.03 -26.96
C ASP A 32 -24.66 10.79 -27.72
N GLY A 33 -23.40 10.58 -27.36
CA GLY A 33 -22.22 11.16 -28.02
C GLY A 33 -21.87 12.57 -27.54
N ALA A 34 -22.46 13.07 -26.46
CA ALA A 34 -22.02 14.31 -25.83
C ALA A 34 -20.68 14.09 -25.08
N VAL A 35 -19.94 15.17 -24.85
CA VAL A 35 -18.67 15.12 -24.13
C VAL A 35 -18.78 15.83 -22.79
N LEU A 36 -18.44 15.12 -21.74
CA LEU A 36 -18.31 15.65 -20.37
C LEU A 36 -16.84 15.74 -19.97
N VAL A 37 -16.59 16.46 -18.90
CA VAL A 37 -15.27 16.59 -18.27
C VAL A 37 -15.39 16.12 -16.84
N SER A 38 -14.45 15.31 -16.38
CA SER A 38 -14.32 14.97 -14.96
C SER A 38 -13.09 15.62 -14.35
N ARG A 39 -13.17 16.00 -13.07
CA ARG A 39 -12.04 16.43 -12.25
C ARG A 39 -12.21 15.99 -10.80
N SER A 40 -11.10 15.81 -10.07
CA SER A 40 -11.17 15.47 -8.66
C SER A 40 -11.80 16.57 -7.83
N THR A 41 -12.59 16.19 -6.82
CA THR A 41 -13.06 17.09 -5.77
C THR A 41 -11.89 17.60 -4.94
N SER A 42 -12.06 18.73 -4.25
CA SER A 42 -11.00 19.33 -3.42
C SER A 42 -10.60 18.47 -2.21
N ASP A 43 -11.48 17.58 -1.78
CA ASP A 43 -11.25 16.62 -0.69
C ASP A 43 -10.74 15.26 -1.17
N TYR A 44 -10.61 15.08 -2.48
CA TYR A 44 -10.18 13.83 -3.14
C TYR A 44 -11.11 12.60 -2.96
N TYR A 45 -12.31 12.79 -2.37
CA TYR A 45 -13.30 11.70 -2.18
C TYR A 45 -14.30 11.56 -3.32
N GLY A 46 -14.10 12.24 -4.44
CA GLY A 46 -15.01 12.16 -5.57
C GLY A 46 -14.46 12.78 -6.84
N GLN A 47 -15.23 12.55 -7.92
CA GLN A 47 -15.03 13.23 -9.20
C GLN A 47 -16.23 14.09 -9.54
N GLU A 48 -15.97 15.38 -9.80
CA GLU A 48 -17.00 16.29 -10.33
C GLU A 48 -17.15 16.02 -11.82
N ILE A 49 -18.38 15.74 -12.24
CA ILE A 49 -18.75 15.57 -13.65
C ILE A 49 -19.36 16.89 -14.14
N LEU A 50 -18.77 17.44 -15.18
CA LEU A 50 -19.01 18.78 -15.67
C LEU A 50 -19.39 18.74 -17.15
N ALA A 51 -20.41 19.49 -17.57
CA ALA A 51 -20.72 19.68 -18.98
C ALA A 51 -20.05 20.94 -19.51
N VAL A 52 -19.60 20.88 -20.76
CA VAL A 52 -19.05 22.04 -21.46
C VAL A 52 -20.18 22.95 -21.91
N ASN A 53 -20.29 24.14 -21.29
CA ASN A 53 -21.24 25.15 -21.68
C ASN A 53 -20.60 26.15 -22.67
N VAL A 54 -20.82 25.91 -23.97
CA VAL A 54 -20.22 26.71 -25.05
C VAL A 54 -20.75 28.16 -25.02
N SER A 55 -22.03 28.36 -24.76
CA SER A 55 -22.63 29.70 -24.72
C SER A 55 -22.18 30.51 -23.51
N GLY A 56 -22.04 29.85 -22.35
CA GLY A 56 -21.53 30.47 -21.12
C GLY A 56 -20.00 30.55 -21.05
N LYS A 57 -19.29 29.87 -21.94
CA LYS A 57 -17.84 29.73 -21.92
C LYS A 57 -17.31 29.24 -20.58
N CYS A 58 -17.97 28.23 -20.00
CA CYS A 58 -17.66 27.68 -18.68
C CYS A 58 -17.95 26.19 -18.62
N LEU A 59 -17.62 25.57 -17.48
CA LEU A 59 -18.02 24.22 -17.13
C LEU A 59 -19.16 24.27 -16.11
N ASP A 60 -20.27 23.61 -16.42
CA ASP A 60 -21.40 23.47 -15.52
C ASP A 60 -21.33 22.15 -14.78
N LYS A 61 -21.28 22.20 -13.43
CA LYS A 61 -21.30 20.98 -12.62
C LYS A 61 -22.64 20.26 -12.78
N LYS A 62 -22.59 18.98 -13.14
CA LYS A 62 -23.75 18.12 -13.31
C LYS A 62 -23.97 17.21 -12.11
N MET A 63 -22.94 16.47 -11.70
CA MET A 63 -23.01 15.58 -10.54
C MET A 63 -21.63 15.36 -9.91
N THR A 64 -21.59 14.67 -8.79
CA THR A 64 -20.36 14.13 -8.21
C THR A 64 -20.49 12.62 -8.15
N VAL A 65 -19.48 11.92 -8.63
CA VAL A 65 -19.36 10.48 -8.50
C VAL A 65 -18.45 10.21 -7.30
N PRO A 66 -18.91 9.46 -6.29
CA PRO A 66 -18.05 9.09 -5.17
C PRO A 66 -16.95 8.15 -5.64
N THR A 67 -15.76 8.31 -5.11
CA THR A 67 -14.65 7.39 -5.34
C THR A 67 -13.79 7.31 -4.09
N ASN A 68 -13.42 6.11 -3.74
CA ASN A 68 -12.44 5.82 -2.71
C ASN A 68 -11.13 5.38 -3.35
N SER A 69 -11.09 5.27 -4.69
CA SER A 69 -10.00 4.68 -5.44
C SER A 69 -9.26 5.70 -6.28
N THR A 70 -7.94 5.59 -6.33
CA THR A 70 -7.06 6.30 -7.28
C THR A 70 -7.20 5.77 -8.71
N SER A 71 -7.90 4.65 -8.91
CA SER A 71 -8.02 3.92 -10.18
C SER A 71 -9.37 4.15 -10.86
N LEU A 72 -9.88 5.37 -10.85
CA LEU A 72 -11.13 5.68 -11.53
C LEU A 72 -10.91 5.79 -13.05
N ALA A 73 -11.64 4.99 -13.81
CA ALA A 73 -11.68 5.05 -15.26
C ALA A 73 -13.12 5.32 -15.75
N PHE A 74 -13.26 6.14 -16.78
CA PHE A 74 -14.54 6.46 -17.39
C PHE A 74 -14.66 5.82 -18.76
N TYR A 75 -15.86 5.35 -19.08
CA TYR A 75 -16.18 4.70 -20.35
C TYR A 75 -17.50 5.25 -20.92
N PRO A 76 -17.78 5.04 -22.21
CA PRO A 76 -19.06 5.42 -22.82
C PRO A 76 -20.25 4.85 -22.05
N GLY A 77 -21.39 5.52 -22.18
CA GLY A 77 -22.64 5.09 -21.60
C GLY A 77 -23.17 3.80 -22.22
N VAL A 78 -24.02 3.11 -21.46
CA VAL A 78 -24.79 1.93 -21.90
C VAL A 78 -26.28 2.22 -21.77
N ASP A 79 -27.12 1.36 -22.34
CA ASP A 79 -28.58 1.56 -22.30
C ASP A 79 -29.08 1.85 -20.88
N GLY A 80 -29.76 2.98 -20.72
CA GLY A 80 -30.27 3.47 -19.45
C GLY A 80 -29.30 4.32 -18.61
N PHE A 81 -28.03 4.49 -19.05
CA PHE A 81 -27.04 5.30 -18.36
C PHE A 81 -26.27 6.20 -19.31
N ASP A 82 -26.08 7.46 -18.91
CA ASP A 82 -25.39 8.45 -19.75
C ASP A 82 -23.91 8.12 -19.94
N PHE A 83 -23.24 7.64 -18.90
CA PHE A 83 -21.86 7.16 -18.94
C PHE A 83 -21.65 6.03 -17.95
N THR A 84 -20.53 5.31 -18.09
CA THR A 84 -20.11 4.30 -17.12
C THR A 84 -18.75 4.66 -16.51
N TYR A 85 -18.48 4.18 -15.30
CA TYR A 85 -17.18 4.36 -14.65
C TYR A 85 -16.81 3.13 -13.82
N SER A 86 -15.50 2.91 -13.71
CA SER A 86 -14.93 1.87 -12.85
C SER A 86 -14.33 2.51 -11.61
N ASN A 87 -14.55 1.90 -10.44
CA ASN A 87 -13.81 2.20 -9.22
C ASN A 87 -12.62 1.24 -8.98
N GLY A 88 -12.18 0.54 -10.04
CA GLY A 88 -11.18 -0.51 -10.01
C GLY A 88 -11.82 -1.90 -10.06
N THR A 89 -12.59 -2.31 -9.06
CA THR A 89 -13.14 -3.67 -8.96
C THR A 89 -14.49 -3.87 -9.65
N SER A 90 -15.21 -2.77 -9.90
CA SER A 90 -16.59 -2.81 -10.37
C SER A 90 -16.88 -1.72 -11.40
N LEU A 91 -17.84 -2.00 -12.28
CA LEU A 91 -18.38 -1.06 -13.26
C LEU A 91 -19.73 -0.53 -12.77
N TYR A 92 -19.87 0.80 -12.78
CA TYR A 92 -21.11 1.50 -12.45
C TYR A 92 -21.64 2.26 -13.65
N GLY A 93 -22.95 2.30 -13.78
CA GLY A 93 -23.65 3.23 -14.67
C GLY A 93 -24.04 4.49 -13.92
N ALA A 94 -24.00 5.63 -14.59
CA ALA A 94 -24.40 6.91 -14.01
C ALA A 94 -25.39 7.65 -14.91
N ASN A 95 -26.37 8.30 -14.30
CA ASN A 95 -27.35 9.13 -14.97
C ASN A 95 -27.24 10.58 -14.49
N ILE A 96 -27.01 11.50 -15.42
CA ILE A 96 -26.74 12.92 -15.14
C ILE A 96 -27.99 13.64 -14.64
N GLU A 97 -29.17 13.29 -15.15
CA GLU A 97 -30.41 13.96 -14.78
C GLU A 97 -30.88 13.56 -13.38
N THR A 98 -30.92 12.25 -13.11
CA THR A 98 -31.36 11.73 -11.80
C THR A 98 -30.25 11.82 -10.76
N LYS A 99 -28.97 11.92 -11.19
CA LYS A 99 -27.76 11.88 -10.36
C LYS A 99 -27.59 10.56 -9.63
N GLU A 100 -28.20 9.51 -10.14
CA GLU A 100 -28.13 8.16 -9.60
C GLU A 100 -26.99 7.39 -10.24
N THR A 101 -26.40 6.51 -9.45
CA THR A 101 -25.41 5.52 -9.90
C THR A 101 -25.91 4.12 -9.55
N ALA A 102 -25.62 3.16 -10.41
CA ALA A 102 -25.98 1.78 -10.18
C ALA A 102 -24.81 0.84 -10.52
N LEU A 103 -24.60 -0.16 -9.68
CA LEU A 103 -23.64 -1.24 -9.96
C LEU A 103 -24.16 -2.04 -11.18
N LEU A 104 -23.35 -2.10 -12.22
CA LEU A 104 -23.64 -2.87 -13.44
C LEU A 104 -23.04 -4.27 -13.37
N LEU A 105 -21.77 -4.36 -12.97
CA LEU A 105 -21.08 -5.64 -12.77
C LEU A 105 -19.87 -5.47 -11.84
N SER A 106 -19.48 -6.58 -11.20
CA SER A 106 -18.17 -6.72 -10.57
C SER A 106 -17.22 -7.41 -11.55
N PHE A 107 -16.13 -6.73 -11.95
CA PHE A 107 -15.12 -7.32 -12.85
C PHE A 107 -14.54 -8.60 -12.23
N ILE A 108 -14.25 -8.54 -10.94
CA ILE A 108 -13.72 -9.64 -10.16
C ILE A 108 -14.64 -10.87 -10.27
N ASN A 109 -15.92 -10.68 -9.97
CA ASN A 109 -16.88 -11.78 -9.96
C ASN A 109 -17.19 -12.30 -11.38
N CYS A 110 -16.90 -11.49 -12.41
CA CYS A 110 -16.96 -11.90 -13.81
C CYS A 110 -15.63 -12.49 -14.33
N GLY A 111 -14.60 -12.59 -13.51
CA GLY A 111 -13.30 -13.13 -13.91
C GLY A 111 -12.52 -12.23 -14.89
N ILE A 112 -12.76 -10.92 -14.86
CA ILE A 112 -12.10 -9.90 -15.69
C ILE A 112 -10.94 -9.30 -14.90
N ASP A 113 -9.76 -9.29 -15.51
CA ASP A 113 -8.64 -8.54 -14.99
C ASP A 113 -8.86 -7.05 -15.27
N TYR A 114 -9.26 -6.31 -14.24
CA TYR A 114 -9.59 -4.88 -14.38
C TYR A 114 -8.33 -4.01 -14.53
N GLN A 115 -7.18 -4.45 -14.06
CA GLN A 115 -5.92 -3.68 -14.15
C GLN A 115 -5.41 -3.62 -15.58
N SER A 116 -5.65 -4.69 -16.34
CA SER A 116 -5.33 -4.75 -17.77
C SER A 116 -6.44 -4.17 -18.65
N LEU A 117 -7.56 -3.71 -18.07
CA LEU A 117 -8.73 -3.24 -18.79
C LEU A 117 -8.47 -1.88 -19.45
N THR A 118 -8.56 -1.84 -20.77
CA THR A 118 -8.34 -0.62 -21.56
C THR A 118 -9.66 0.08 -21.95
N VAL A 119 -10.66 -0.70 -22.31
CA VAL A 119 -11.95 -0.18 -22.80
C VAL A 119 -13.07 -1.11 -22.39
N VAL A 120 -14.22 -0.52 -22.02
CA VAL A 120 -15.52 -1.21 -21.91
C VAL A 120 -16.46 -0.60 -22.93
N LEU A 121 -17.02 -1.43 -23.81
CA LEU A 121 -17.94 -1.01 -24.86
C LEU A 121 -19.28 -1.71 -24.71
N PRO A 122 -20.41 -1.00 -24.90
CA PRO A 122 -21.73 -1.62 -24.92
C PRO A 122 -21.86 -2.55 -26.14
N MET A 123 -22.60 -3.64 -25.94
CA MET A 123 -23.03 -4.58 -26.98
C MET A 123 -24.56 -4.73 -26.91
N GLU A 124 -25.18 -5.29 -27.96
CA GLU A 124 -26.63 -5.52 -28.02
C GLU A 124 -27.13 -6.34 -26.81
N ASP A 125 -26.37 -7.37 -26.39
CA ASP A 125 -26.74 -8.29 -25.31
C ASP A 125 -25.76 -8.27 -24.12
N GLY A 126 -25.00 -7.19 -23.90
CA GLY A 126 -24.04 -7.14 -22.81
C GLY A 126 -22.93 -6.13 -22.96
N LEU A 127 -21.71 -6.49 -22.57
CA LEU A 127 -20.54 -5.63 -22.60
C LEU A 127 -19.36 -6.33 -23.28
N SER A 128 -18.54 -5.60 -24.01
CA SER A 128 -17.25 -6.04 -24.52
C SER A 128 -16.14 -5.36 -23.73
N CYS A 129 -15.26 -6.14 -23.12
CA CYS A 129 -14.09 -5.65 -22.42
C CYS A 129 -12.84 -5.91 -23.24
N VAL A 130 -12.02 -4.89 -23.47
CA VAL A 130 -10.72 -5.00 -24.13
C VAL A 130 -9.63 -4.93 -23.08
N ASN A 131 -8.84 -5.98 -22.98
CA ASN A 131 -7.73 -6.09 -22.05
C ASN A 131 -6.40 -6.04 -22.78
N THR A 132 -5.40 -5.39 -22.16
CA THR A 132 -4.01 -5.44 -22.59
C THR A 132 -3.23 -6.29 -21.59
N GLU A 133 -2.73 -7.43 -22.03
CA GLU A 133 -1.90 -8.29 -21.20
C GLU A 133 -0.43 -7.96 -21.45
N TYR A 134 0.28 -7.72 -20.36
CA TYR A 134 1.73 -7.55 -20.37
C TYR A 134 2.40 -8.87 -20.01
N GLY A 135 3.44 -9.21 -20.75
CA GLY A 135 4.26 -10.38 -20.47
C GLY A 135 5.67 -10.19 -21.00
N LEU A 136 6.54 -11.15 -20.72
CA LEU A 136 7.87 -11.21 -21.30
C LEU A 136 7.91 -12.33 -22.36
N ASP A 137 8.62 -12.10 -23.46
CA ASP A 137 8.93 -13.17 -24.41
C ASP A 137 10.06 -14.08 -23.86
N ALA A 138 10.36 -15.16 -24.57
CA ALA A 138 11.41 -16.10 -24.19
C ALA A 138 12.83 -15.48 -24.10
N ALA A 139 13.02 -14.27 -24.64
CA ALA A 139 14.27 -13.51 -24.57
C ALA A 139 14.25 -12.43 -23.48
N GLY A 140 13.16 -12.33 -22.70
CA GLY A 140 12.99 -11.33 -21.63
C GLY A 140 12.57 -9.94 -22.13
N ASN A 141 12.11 -9.80 -23.39
CA ASN A 141 11.60 -8.53 -23.87
C ASN A 141 10.12 -8.37 -23.53
N SER A 142 9.71 -7.14 -23.26
CA SER A 142 8.30 -6.81 -23.03
C SER A 142 7.44 -7.18 -24.22
N LYS A 143 6.39 -7.94 -23.98
CA LYS A 143 5.39 -8.36 -24.97
C LYS A 143 4.02 -7.88 -24.49
N TYR A 144 3.31 -7.22 -25.39
CA TYR A 144 1.90 -6.84 -25.17
C TYR A 144 1.01 -7.70 -26.05
N SER A 145 -0.07 -8.20 -25.48
CA SER A 145 -1.16 -8.86 -26.21
C SER A 145 -2.48 -8.19 -25.88
N TRP A 146 -3.41 -8.29 -26.83
CA TRP A 146 -4.76 -7.74 -26.69
C TRP A 146 -5.75 -8.89 -26.60
N GLY A 147 -6.60 -8.84 -25.58
CA GLY A 147 -7.72 -9.75 -25.41
C GLY A 147 -9.05 -9.00 -25.55
N ILE A 148 -10.05 -9.66 -26.10
CA ILE A 148 -11.42 -9.16 -26.12
C ILE A 148 -12.29 -10.19 -25.41
N THR A 149 -12.97 -9.76 -24.35
CA THR A 149 -13.92 -10.59 -23.59
C THR A 149 -15.31 -10.05 -23.77
N ALA A 150 -16.21 -10.87 -24.31
CA ALA A 150 -17.64 -10.55 -24.41
C ALA A 150 -18.36 -11.07 -23.16
N LEU A 151 -19.00 -10.18 -22.42
CA LEU A 151 -19.84 -10.48 -21.26
C LEU A 151 -21.30 -10.45 -21.68
N LYS A 152 -22.03 -11.50 -21.40
CA LYS A 152 -23.50 -11.55 -21.54
C LYS A 152 -24.16 -11.49 -20.19
N ARG A 153 -25.28 -10.77 -20.11
CA ARG A 153 -26.11 -10.78 -18.90
C ARG A 153 -26.78 -12.15 -18.78
N TYR A 154 -26.64 -12.76 -17.61
CA TYR A 154 -27.34 -13.98 -17.24
C TYR A 154 -28.45 -13.64 -16.24
N GLU A 155 -29.67 -14.13 -16.50
CA GLU A 155 -30.78 -14.05 -15.57
C GLU A 155 -30.88 -15.38 -14.83
N GLY A 156 -30.48 -15.40 -13.56
CA GLY A 156 -30.58 -16.59 -12.72
C GLY A 156 -29.45 -16.76 -11.73
N SER A 157 -29.68 -17.49 -10.66
CA SER A 157 -28.75 -17.70 -9.53
C SER A 157 -27.68 -18.77 -9.79
N GLU A 158 -27.65 -19.42 -10.94
CA GLU A 158 -26.75 -20.54 -11.24
C GLU A 158 -25.80 -20.13 -12.37
N VAL A 159 -24.75 -19.37 -12.02
CA VAL A 159 -23.76 -18.96 -13.04
C VAL A 159 -22.88 -20.15 -13.46
N ASP A 160 -22.51 -21.05 -12.55
CA ASP A 160 -21.66 -22.22 -12.88
C ASP A 160 -21.82 -23.43 -11.93
N GLY A 161 -22.78 -23.39 -11.00
CA GLY A 161 -23.05 -24.49 -10.04
C GLY A 161 -21.97 -24.62 -8.94
N LYS A 162 -21.00 -23.72 -8.85
CA LYS A 162 -19.95 -23.76 -7.84
C LYS A 162 -20.42 -23.19 -6.51
N THR A 163 -19.87 -23.73 -5.42
CA THR A 163 -20.03 -23.15 -4.08
C THR A 163 -19.28 -21.83 -3.99
N VAL A 164 -19.95 -20.78 -3.53
CA VAL A 164 -19.35 -19.45 -3.35
C VAL A 164 -18.64 -19.38 -2.02
N LEU A 165 -17.35 -19.01 -2.06
CA LEU A 165 -16.55 -18.57 -0.92
C LEU A 165 -16.53 -17.04 -0.93
N THR A 166 -16.89 -16.42 0.17
CA THR A 166 -16.99 -14.96 0.26
C THR A 166 -15.70 -14.35 0.78
N MET A 167 -15.12 -13.39 0.05
CA MET A 167 -14.01 -12.57 0.51
C MET A 167 -14.49 -11.16 0.82
N ALA A 168 -14.30 -10.69 2.05
CA ALA A 168 -14.65 -9.32 2.45
C ALA A 168 -13.50 -8.34 2.24
N ILE A 169 -13.82 -7.18 1.67
CA ILE A 169 -12.92 -6.03 1.54
C ILE A 169 -13.55 -4.88 2.31
N ALA A 170 -12.83 -4.33 3.31
CA ALA A 170 -13.38 -3.28 4.17
C ALA A 170 -12.87 -1.89 3.84
N TYR A 171 -11.71 -1.75 3.20
CA TYR A 171 -11.03 -0.46 3.03
C TYR A 171 -10.54 -0.19 1.61
N ASP A 172 -9.64 -0.96 1.04
CA ASP A 172 -8.89 -0.58 -0.15
C ASP A 172 -9.05 -1.57 -1.32
N ALA A 173 -8.33 -1.30 -2.41
CA ALA A 173 -8.28 -2.16 -3.56
C ALA A 173 -7.48 -3.44 -3.26
N ILE A 174 -7.79 -4.51 -3.97
CA ILE A 174 -7.07 -5.78 -3.89
C ILE A 174 -5.72 -5.63 -4.58
N ASP A 175 -4.66 -6.10 -3.91
CA ASP A 175 -3.32 -6.24 -4.51
C ASP A 175 -3.36 -7.14 -5.77
N ASP A 176 -2.52 -6.82 -6.76
CA ASP A 176 -2.47 -7.51 -8.04
C ASP A 176 -2.26 -9.02 -7.89
N SER A 177 -1.34 -9.43 -7.02
CA SER A 177 -1.07 -10.86 -6.79
C SER A 177 -2.25 -11.60 -6.18
N ILE A 178 -2.96 -10.98 -5.21
CA ILE A 178 -4.17 -11.55 -4.61
C ILE A 178 -5.28 -11.65 -5.67
N TYR A 179 -5.44 -10.60 -6.46
CA TYR A 179 -6.42 -10.55 -7.52
C TYR A 179 -6.19 -11.64 -8.59
N LYS A 180 -4.95 -11.78 -9.07
CA LYS A 180 -4.57 -12.82 -10.03
C LYS A 180 -4.73 -14.23 -9.48
N ALA A 181 -4.41 -14.43 -8.20
CA ALA A 181 -4.66 -15.70 -7.51
C ALA A 181 -6.15 -16.04 -7.50
N MET A 182 -7.01 -15.06 -7.22
CA MET A 182 -8.46 -15.23 -7.23
C MET A 182 -9.00 -15.54 -8.63
N LEU A 183 -8.53 -14.80 -9.67
CA LEU A 183 -8.90 -15.10 -11.06
C LEU A 183 -8.51 -16.52 -11.45
N LYS A 184 -7.28 -16.94 -11.09
CA LYS A 184 -6.80 -18.29 -11.36
C LYS A 184 -7.65 -19.32 -10.64
N PHE A 185 -7.91 -19.15 -9.34
CA PHE A 185 -8.76 -20.05 -8.57
C PHE A 185 -10.14 -20.18 -9.20
N ASN A 186 -10.81 -19.08 -9.49
CA ASN A 186 -12.16 -19.08 -10.08
C ASN A 186 -12.24 -19.77 -11.44
N ARG A 187 -11.15 -19.70 -12.25
CA ARG A 187 -11.06 -20.34 -13.56
C ARG A 187 -10.75 -21.83 -13.48
N THR A 188 -9.94 -22.26 -12.51
CA THR A 188 -9.40 -23.63 -12.47
C THR A 188 -10.12 -24.54 -11.49
N ASN A 189 -10.59 -24.04 -10.35
CA ASN A 189 -11.34 -24.83 -9.39
C ASN A 189 -12.73 -25.18 -9.93
N GLN A 190 -13.16 -26.44 -9.84
CA GLN A 190 -14.41 -26.93 -10.42
C GLN A 190 -15.59 -26.90 -9.43
N GLU A 191 -15.32 -26.79 -8.14
CA GLU A 191 -16.32 -26.92 -7.06
C GLU A 191 -16.59 -25.59 -6.36
N TYR A 192 -15.58 -24.70 -6.32
CA TYR A 192 -15.63 -23.43 -5.57
C TYR A 192 -15.26 -22.24 -6.44
N ARG A 193 -15.75 -21.07 -6.04
CA ARG A 193 -15.32 -19.78 -6.56
C ARG A 193 -15.30 -18.73 -5.46
N ILE A 194 -14.38 -17.76 -5.55
CA ILE A 194 -14.35 -16.61 -4.66
C ILE A 194 -15.27 -15.52 -5.22
N GLU A 195 -16.15 -14.97 -4.38
CA GLU A 195 -16.88 -13.73 -4.65
C GLU A 195 -16.46 -12.66 -3.65
N VAL A 196 -16.18 -11.47 -4.16
CA VAL A 196 -15.84 -10.31 -3.34
C VAL A 196 -17.10 -9.63 -2.86
N LYS A 197 -17.17 -9.38 -1.56
CA LYS A 197 -18.13 -8.49 -0.91
C LYS A 197 -17.40 -7.23 -0.45
N ASP A 198 -17.64 -6.15 -1.17
CA ASP A 198 -16.96 -4.88 -1.00
C ASP A 198 -17.73 -3.97 -0.03
N TYR A 199 -17.12 -3.67 1.11
CA TYR A 199 -17.64 -2.74 2.12
C TYR A 199 -16.99 -1.36 2.03
N SER A 200 -15.99 -1.15 1.17
CA SER A 200 -15.30 0.13 1.02
C SER A 200 -16.25 1.26 0.62
N GLY A 201 -17.34 0.93 -0.08
CA GLY A 201 -18.39 1.87 -0.47
C GLY A 201 -19.13 2.54 0.70
N TYR A 202 -18.97 2.07 1.93
CA TYR A 202 -19.52 2.71 3.14
C TYR A 202 -18.62 3.83 3.68
N SER A 203 -17.40 3.99 3.17
CA SER A 203 -16.47 5.06 3.55
C SER A 203 -17.08 6.44 3.28
N VAL A 204 -16.88 7.38 4.21
CA VAL A 204 -17.37 8.74 4.12
C VAL A 204 -16.25 9.73 4.48
N PRO A 205 -16.34 11.02 4.06
CA PRO A 205 -15.39 12.03 4.49
C PRO A 205 -15.27 12.08 6.02
N GLY A 206 -14.05 11.85 6.53
CA GLY A 206 -13.76 11.80 7.98
C GLY A 206 -13.86 10.41 8.61
N ASP A 207 -14.33 9.40 7.88
CA ASP A 207 -14.31 8.00 8.31
C ASP A 207 -14.08 7.07 7.12
N ALA A 208 -12.82 6.86 6.79
CA ALA A 208 -12.39 5.95 5.72
C ALA A 208 -12.63 4.46 6.09
N PHE A 209 -12.77 4.15 7.37
CA PHE A 209 -12.90 2.79 7.89
C PHE A 209 -14.36 2.40 8.25
N ALA A 210 -15.35 3.19 7.87
CA ALA A 210 -16.76 2.89 8.14
C ALA A 210 -17.20 1.51 7.60
N GLY A 211 -16.59 1.03 6.51
CA GLY A 211 -16.80 -0.30 5.95
C GLY A 211 -16.46 -1.42 6.93
N ALA A 212 -15.38 -1.29 7.70
CA ALA A 212 -15.00 -2.26 8.72
C ALA A 212 -16.06 -2.38 9.84
N SER A 213 -16.70 -1.26 10.20
CA SER A 213 -17.77 -1.25 11.22
C SER A 213 -19.02 -2.01 10.73
N VAL A 214 -19.36 -1.89 9.45
CA VAL A 214 -20.47 -2.66 8.84
C VAL A 214 -20.12 -4.14 8.80
N LEU A 215 -18.93 -4.51 8.36
CA LEU A 215 -18.43 -5.88 8.35
C LEU A 215 -18.46 -6.50 9.77
N ASN A 216 -18.00 -5.77 10.78
CA ASN A 216 -18.07 -6.20 12.18
C ASN A 216 -19.49 -6.55 12.63
N THR A 217 -20.46 -5.73 12.24
CA THR A 217 -21.87 -5.99 12.55
C THR A 217 -22.37 -7.29 11.91
N GLU A 218 -21.95 -7.58 10.68
CA GLU A 218 -22.31 -8.83 10.02
C GLU A 218 -21.63 -10.04 10.66
N ILE A 219 -20.35 -9.96 11.02
CA ILE A 219 -19.63 -11.02 11.74
C ILE A 219 -20.35 -11.37 13.06
N ILE A 220 -20.71 -10.35 13.85
CA ILE A 220 -21.44 -10.54 15.11
C ILE A 220 -22.81 -11.20 14.88
N SER A 221 -23.44 -10.92 13.75
CA SER A 221 -24.73 -11.53 13.38
C SER A 221 -24.62 -12.95 12.80
N GLY A 222 -23.41 -13.53 12.77
CA GLY A 222 -23.14 -14.87 12.25
C GLY A 222 -23.01 -14.93 10.71
N LYS A 223 -22.74 -13.81 10.06
CA LYS A 223 -22.53 -13.71 8.60
C LYS A 223 -21.06 -13.38 8.29
N ALA A 224 -20.16 -14.10 8.94
CA ALA A 224 -18.73 -13.95 8.68
C ALA A 224 -18.37 -14.40 7.25
N PRO A 225 -17.47 -13.72 6.54
CA PRO A 225 -16.94 -14.18 5.26
C PRO A 225 -16.01 -15.39 5.46
N ASP A 226 -15.63 -16.08 4.39
CA ASP A 226 -14.63 -17.14 4.42
C ASP A 226 -13.20 -16.59 4.46
N VAL A 227 -12.97 -15.46 3.79
CA VAL A 227 -11.68 -14.78 3.66
C VAL A 227 -11.83 -13.29 3.99
N PHE A 228 -10.86 -12.73 4.69
CA PHE A 228 -10.75 -11.30 4.92
C PHE A 228 -9.57 -10.74 4.12
N LEU A 229 -9.77 -9.61 3.45
CA LEU A 229 -8.68 -8.67 3.14
C LEU A 229 -8.54 -7.78 4.38
N THR A 230 -7.41 -7.89 5.09
CA THR A 230 -7.27 -7.33 6.44
C THR A 230 -6.72 -5.91 6.47
N ASP A 231 -6.44 -5.33 5.31
CA ASP A 231 -5.97 -3.95 5.21
C ASP A 231 -6.99 -2.97 5.81
N GLY A 232 -6.50 -2.09 6.69
CA GLY A 232 -7.36 -1.17 7.44
C GLY A 232 -8.23 -1.83 8.52
N MET A 233 -7.95 -3.08 8.89
CA MET A 233 -8.63 -3.81 9.95
C MET A 233 -7.66 -4.11 11.10
N ASP A 234 -8.15 -4.08 12.35
CA ASP A 234 -7.41 -4.57 13.50
C ASP A 234 -7.45 -6.10 13.54
N SER A 235 -6.62 -6.73 12.71
CA SER A 235 -6.58 -8.20 12.60
C SER A 235 -6.14 -8.87 13.90
N SER A 236 -5.38 -8.19 14.76
CA SER A 236 -4.99 -8.75 16.06
C SER A 236 -6.19 -8.97 16.99
N ILE A 237 -7.19 -8.10 16.95
CA ILE A 237 -8.44 -8.29 17.72
C ILE A 237 -9.22 -9.48 17.18
N TYR A 238 -9.30 -9.64 15.86
CA TYR A 238 -9.98 -10.80 15.28
C TYR A 238 -9.27 -12.10 15.65
N ALA A 239 -7.93 -12.08 15.68
CA ALA A 239 -7.11 -13.20 16.14
C ALA A 239 -7.38 -13.53 17.61
N ASP A 240 -7.38 -12.53 18.50
CA ASP A 240 -7.64 -12.70 19.93
C ASP A 240 -9.03 -13.25 20.24
N ARG A 241 -10.01 -12.89 19.43
CA ARG A 241 -11.39 -13.38 19.52
C ARG A 241 -11.62 -14.74 18.86
N GLY A 242 -10.56 -15.33 18.29
CA GLY A 242 -10.63 -16.61 17.59
C GLY A 242 -11.45 -16.57 16.29
N ILE A 243 -11.57 -15.39 15.67
CA ILE A 243 -12.27 -15.22 14.38
C ILE A 243 -11.37 -15.66 13.23
N LEU A 244 -10.04 -15.55 13.38
CA LEU A 244 -9.06 -15.94 12.36
C LEU A 244 -8.51 -17.35 12.64
N GLU A 245 -8.19 -18.06 11.57
CA GLU A 245 -7.61 -19.40 11.59
C GLU A 245 -6.08 -19.32 11.60
N ASP A 246 -5.40 -20.18 12.38
CA ASP A 246 -3.93 -20.31 12.33
C ASP A 246 -3.49 -20.95 11.01
N LEU A 247 -2.70 -20.26 10.23
CA LEU A 247 -2.25 -20.69 8.90
C LEU A 247 -0.98 -21.54 8.93
N TRP A 248 -0.24 -21.59 10.06
CA TRP A 248 0.96 -22.40 10.13
C TRP A 248 0.73 -23.88 9.84
N PRO A 249 -0.31 -24.54 10.35
CA PRO A 249 -0.58 -25.94 10.03
C PRO A 249 -0.78 -26.18 8.53
N TYR A 250 -1.50 -25.27 7.84
CA TYR A 250 -1.72 -25.36 6.40
C TYR A 250 -0.43 -25.18 5.60
N ILE A 251 0.41 -24.20 5.97
CA ILE A 251 1.72 -23.97 5.34
C ILE A 251 2.64 -25.19 5.55
N ASP A 252 2.71 -25.70 6.77
CA ASP A 252 3.64 -26.79 7.14
C ASP A 252 3.29 -28.11 6.45
N GLU A 253 2.00 -28.39 6.25
CA GLU A 253 1.52 -29.63 5.63
C GLU A 253 1.44 -29.55 4.09
N ASP A 254 1.53 -28.34 3.51
CA ASP A 254 1.41 -28.13 2.07
C ASP A 254 2.68 -28.55 1.31
N LYS A 255 2.56 -29.70 0.63
CA LYS A 255 3.66 -30.27 -0.16
C LYS A 255 3.90 -29.55 -1.49
N GLU A 256 2.87 -28.92 -2.04
CA GLU A 256 2.97 -28.17 -3.31
C GLU A 256 3.65 -26.83 -3.09
N LEU A 257 3.32 -26.13 -2.00
CA LEU A 257 4.03 -24.93 -1.58
C LEU A 257 5.46 -25.26 -1.16
N GLY A 258 5.67 -26.37 -0.44
CA GLY A 258 6.95 -26.79 0.09
C GLY A 258 7.22 -26.37 1.53
N GLY A 259 6.21 -25.94 2.27
CA GLY A 259 6.28 -25.51 3.67
C GLY A 259 6.94 -24.14 3.85
N ARG A 260 7.28 -23.81 5.11
CA ARG A 260 7.86 -22.49 5.49
C ARG A 260 9.12 -22.12 4.70
N LYS A 261 9.95 -23.08 4.35
CA LYS A 261 11.20 -22.85 3.57
C LYS A 261 10.97 -22.33 2.15
N ALA A 262 9.74 -22.41 1.64
CA ALA A 262 9.35 -21.80 0.37
C ALA A 262 9.09 -20.29 0.48
N LEU A 263 9.09 -19.77 1.70
CA LEU A 263 8.79 -18.39 2.03
C LEU A 263 10.04 -17.64 2.50
N VAL A 264 10.03 -16.32 2.40
CA VAL A 264 11.03 -15.45 3.04
C VAL A 264 10.74 -15.45 4.55
N GLU A 265 11.28 -16.45 5.23
CA GLU A 265 10.92 -16.82 6.61
C GLU A 265 11.00 -15.67 7.63
N PRO A 266 12.00 -14.75 7.59
CA PRO A 266 12.04 -13.60 8.51
C PRO A 266 10.79 -12.72 8.45
N VAL A 267 10.19 -12.53 7.27
CA VAL A 267 8.96 -11.74 7.10
C VAL A 267 7.80 -12.41 7.85
N PHE A 268 7.56 -13.69 7.61
CA PHE A 268 6.48 -14.43 8.26
C PHE A 268 6.70 -14.61 9.77
N ASN A 269 7.95 -14.70 10.21
CA ASN A 269 8.27 -14.70 11.64
C ASN A 269 7.94 -13.35 12.30
N ALA A 270 8.16 -12.24 11.61
CA ALA A 270 7.79 -10.90 12.08
C ALA A 270 6.27 -10.66 12.04
N MET A 271 5.52 -11.45 11.27
CA MET A 271 4.05 -11.40 11.19
C MET A 271 3.37 -12.27 12.26
N GLN A 272 4.12 -13.10 13.00
CA GLN A 272 3.51 -13.98 14.00
C GLN A 272 2.81 -13.16 15.08
N HIS A 273 1.59 -13.56 15.35
CA HIS A 273 0.86 -13.08 16.51
C HIS A 273 1.58 -13.49 17.81
N ARG A 274 1.34 -12.78 18.92
CA ARG A 274 1.92 -13.08 20.26
C ARG A 274 1.68 -14.51 20.75
N SER A 275 0.67 -15.21 20.21
CA SER A 275 0.43 -16.64 20.49
C SER A 275 1.39 -17.58 19.78
N GLY A 276 2.18 -17.08 18.82
CA GLY A 276 3.01 -17.86 17.93
C GLY A 276 2.29 -18.36 16.67
N ALA A 277 0.98 -18.10 16.54
CA ALA A 277 0.19 -18.41 15.36
C ALA A 277 0.43 -17.39 14.22
N LEU A 278 0.16 -17.79 13.00
CA LEU A 278 0.15 -16.93 11.83
C LEU A 278 -1.28 -16.80 11.32
N TYR A 279 -1.85 -15.62 11.36
CA TYR A 279 -3.23 -15.40 10.95
C TYR A 279 -3.38 -14.77 9.58
N GLU A 280 -2.31 -14.18 9.05
CA GLU A 280 -2.33 -13.44 7.79
C GLU A 280 -1.18 -13.90 6.89
N ILE A 281 -1.39 -13.82 5.58
CA ILE A 281 -0.33 -13.94 4.58
C ILE A 281 -0.32 -12.72 3.67
N THR A 282 0.83 -12.41 3.09
CA THR A 282 1.04 -11.31 2.15
C THR A 282 1.89 -11.76 0.98
N PRO A 283 1.64 -11.30 -0.26
CA PRO A 283 2.49 -11.60 -1.41
C PRO A 283 3.78 -10.79 -1.44
N THR A 284 3.78 -9.59 -0.83
CA THR A 284 4.88 -8.62 -0.97
C THR A 284 5.23 -7.95 0.35
N PHE A 285 6.45 -7.41 0.42
CA PHE A 285 6.92 -6.64 1.55
C PHE A 285 7.91 -5.54 1.12
N GLN A 286 8.15 -4.62 2.02
CA GLN A 286 9.13 -3.54 1.93
C GLN A 286 9.86 -3.40 3.27
N ILE A 287 10.95 -2.63 3.31
CA ILE A 287 11.74 -2.46 4.53
C ILE A 287 11.80 -0.98 4.88
N TYR A 288 11.20 -0.59 5.99
CA TYR A 288 11.37 0.74 6.57
C TYR A 288 12.69 0.80 7.35
N TYR A 289 13.40 1.90 7.20
CA TYR A 289 14.73 2.08 7.79
C TYR A 289 14.99 3.51 8.25
N ILE A 290 15.92 3.64 9.21
CA ILE A 290 16.62 4.87 9.56
C ILE A 290 18.10 4.54 9.49
N VAL A 291 18.86 5.29 8.68
CA VAL A 291 20.26 5.01 8.36
C VAL A 291 21.13 6.26 8.53
N GLY A 292 22.36 6.09 8.96
CA GLY A 292 23.36 7.14 9.10
C GLY A 292 24.75 6.70 8.64
N ASN A 293 25.70 7.64 8.64
CA ASN A 293 27.11 7.34 8.34
C ASN A 293 27.74 6.61 9.54
N ARG A 294 28.26 5.40 9.32
CA ARG A 294 28.89 4.55 10.36
C ARG A 294 30.01 5.24 11.13
N ASP A 295 30.77 6.12 10.46
CA ASP A 295 31.84 6.86 11.12
C ASP A 295 31.32 7.89 12.15
N VAL A 296 30.04 8.28 12.04
CA VAL A 296 29.37 9.25 12.92
C VAL A 296 28.46 8.56 13.94
N VAL A 297 27.62 7.63 13.47
CA VAL A 297 26.59 7.00 14.31
C VAL A 297 27.01 5.66 14.91
N GLY A 298 28.18 5.12 14.51
CA GLY A 298 28.64 3.79 14.90
C GLY A 298 27.92 2.67 14.17
N ASP A 299 27.98 1.46 14.71
CA ASP A 299 27.36 0.26 14.12
C ASP A 299 25.87 0.07 14.54
N GLY A 300 25.33 0.99 15.31
CA GLY A 300 23.97 0.99 15.80
C GLY A 300 23.67 -0.02 16.93
N SER A 301 24.67 -0.76 17.45
CA SER A 301 24.46 -1.80 18.47
C SER A 301 23.92 -1.29 19.81
N ASP A 302 24.15 -0.03 20.13
CA ASP A 302 23.73 0.64 21.36
C ASP A 302 23.25 2.08 21.06
N TRP A 303 22.45 2.24 20.02
CA TRP A 303 21.93 3.52 19.54
C TRP A 303 20.91 4.10 20.52
N THR A 304 21.35 5.02 21.38
CA THR A 304 20.55 5.69 22.41
C THR A 304 20.32 7.17 22.07
N PHE A 305 19.40 7.84 22.80
CA PHE A 305 19.20 9.28 22.66
C PHE A 305 20.48 10.08 22.96
N ASP A 306 21.29 9.67 23.94
CA ASP A 306 22.56 10.35 24.24
C ASP A 306 23.58 10.19 23.12
N LYS A 307 23.66 9.02 22.50
CA LYS A 307 24.49 8.82 21.30
C LYS A 307 23.99 9.63 20.13
N PHE A 308 22.68 9.67 19.90
CA PHE A 308 22.10 10.53 18.89
C PHE A 308 22.48 12.00 19.12
N LYS A 309 22.26 12.53 20.32
CA LYS A 309 22.62 13.92 20.68
C LYS A 309 24.11 14.19 20.45
N SER A 310 24.98 13.25 20.84
CA SER A 310 26.42 13.36 20.64
C SER A 310 26.82 13.34 19.16
N ALA A 311 26.20 12.45 18.37
CA ALA A 311 26.42 12.37 16.94
C ALA A 311 25.94 13.67 16.25
N LEU A 312 24.75 14.17 16.57
CA LEU A 312 24.23 15.42 16.00
C LEU A 312 25.12 16.62 16.37
N ALA A 313 25.61 16.69 17.62
CA ALA A 313 26.53 17.74 18.05
C ALA A 313 27.90 17.70 17.36
N SER A 314 28.29 16.57 16.78
CA SER A 314 29.53 16.43 15.97
C SER A 314 29.36 16.89 14.52
N MET A 315 28.11 17.11 14.08
CA MET A 315 27.81 17.59 12.74
C MET A 315 27.98 19.12 12.64
N PRO A 316 28.08 19.66 11.41
CA PRO A 316 28.10 21.11 11.21
C PRO A 316 26.88 21.80 11.84
N GLU A 317 27.06 23.06 12.26
CA GLU A 317 25.96 23.88 12.78
C GLU A 317 24.83 24.01 11.75
N GLY A 318 23.59 23.79 12.18
CA GLY A 318 22.39 23.78 11.32
C GLY A 318 22.07 22.43 10.67
N CYS A 319 22.88 21.39 10.94
CA CYS A 319 22.57 20.03 10.46
C CYS A 319 21.23 19.54 11.03
N ALA A 320 20.36 19.04 10.15
CA ALA A 320 19.10 18.45 10.55
C ALA A 320 19.30 17.06 11.18
N ALA A 321 18.44 16.69 12.11
CA ALA A 321 18.41 15.34 12.67
C ALA A 321 18.09 14.30 11.58
N ILE A 322 16.96 14.48 10.92
CA ILE A 322 16.53 13.80 9.70
C ILE A 322 15.82 14.85 8.85
N SER A 323 16.29 15.07 7.61
CA SER A 323 15.66 16.05 6.74
C SER A 323 14.35 15.54 6.15
N GLY A 324 13.44 16.47 5.81
CA GLY A 324 12.17 16.15 5.14
C GLY A 324 11.09 15.56 6.06
N LEU A 325 11.26 15.63 7.38
CA LEU A 325 10.25 15.15 8.34
C LEU A 325 9.83 16.26 9.30
N SER A 326 8.53 16.44 9.48
CA SER A 326 7.93 17.23 10.55
C SER A 326 7.79 16.40 11.83
N ARG A 327 7.41 17.05 12.94
CA ARG A 327 7.09 16.37 14.21
C ARG A 327 6.06 15.26 14.03
N LEU A 328 4.98 15.53 13.31
CA LEU A 328 3.93 14.53 13.06
C LEU A 328 4.41 13.39 12.16
N ASN A 329 5.13 13.70 11.08
CA ASN A 329 5.70 12.64 10.24
C ASN A 329 6.69 11.79 11.03
N MET A 330 7.51 12.43 11.91
CA MET A 330 8.47 11.71 12.71
C MET A 330 7.80 10.85 13.79
N LEU A 331 6.73 11.33 14.41
CA LEU A 331 5.91 10.53 15.32
C LEU A 331 5.36 9.30 14.60
N TYR A 332 4.81 9.46 13.40
CA TYR A 332 4.29 8.38 12.58
C TYR A 332 5.38 7.35 12.20
N HIS A 333 6.52 7.82 11.70
CA HIS A 333 7.63 6.92 11.35
C HIS A 333 8.23 6.25 12.58
N GLY A 334 8.40 7.00 13.68
CA GLY A 334 8.94 6.48 14.91
C GLY A 334 8.03 5.47 15.62
N SER A 335 6.71 5.56 15.42
CA SER A 335 5.75 4.63 16.01
C SER A 335 6.00 3.19 15.55
N ARG A 336 6.36 2.95 14.31
CA ARG A 336 6.72 1.63 13.77
C ARG A 336 7.89 0.98 14.52
N PHE A 337 8.80 1.78 15.09
CA PHE A 337 9.99 1.30 15.79
C PHE A 337 9.85 1.31 17.32
N ARG A 338 8.94 2.14 17.86
CA ARG A 338 8.90 2.44 19.31
C ARG A 338 7.56 2.22 19.98
N LEU A 339 6.44 2.32 19.27
CA LEU A 339 5.13 2.25 19.93
C LEU A 339 4.93 0.91 20.64
N TYR A 340 5.40 -0.16 20.02
CA TYR A 340 5.32 -1.51 20.59
C TYR A 340 6.20 -1.74 21.81
N ASP A 341 7.19 -0.89 22.06
CA ASP A 341 7.97 -0.95 23.31
C ASP A 341 7.13 -0.52 24.53
N PHE A 342 6.04 0.21 24.30
CA PHE A 342 5.13 0.72 25.33
C PHE A 342 3.83 -0.06 25.46
N ILE A 343 3.56 -1.02 24.57
CA ILE A 343 2.33 -1.83 24.57
C ILE A 343 2.69 -3.31 24.69
N ASP A 344 2.23 -3.92 25.78
CA ASP A 344 2.29 -5.38 25.97
C ASP A 344 0.95 -6.00 25.55
N TRP A 345 0.83 -6.30 24.27
CA TRP A 345 -0.37 -6.91 23.71
C TRP A 345 -0.68 -8.27 24.34
N LYS A 346 0.36 -9.02 24.74
CA LYS A 346 0.19 -10.35 25.33
C LYS A 346 -0.56 -10.30 26.66
N ASN A 347 -0.26 -9.30 27.48
CA ASN A 347 -0.87 -9.13 28.79
C ASN A 347 -2.00 -8.10 28.80
N GLY A 348 -2.24 -7.43 27.65
CA GLY A 348 -3.22 -6.38 27.50
C GLY A 348 -2.93 -5.17 28.41
N THR A 349 -1.66 -4.77 28.49
CA THR A 349 -1.21 -3.64 29.31
C THR A 349 -0.35 -2.67 28.49
N CYS A 350 -0.28 -1.41 28.93
CA CYS A 350 0.59 -0.42 28.32
C CYS A 350 1.36 0.37 29.39
N SER A 351 2.47 1.00 28.99
CA SER A 351 3.41 1.70 29.88
C SER A 351 3.88 3.03 29.26
N PHE A 352 2.93 3.90 28.89
CA PHE A 352 3.24 5.22 28.33
C PHE A 352 3.62 6.26 29.38
N ASN A 353 3.19 6.12 30.65
CA ASN A 353 3.50 7.04 31.73
C ASN A 353 4.91 6.80 32.32
N THR A 354 5.91 6.72 31.46
CA THR A 354 7.31 6.43 31.78
C THR A 354 8.23 7.55 31.31
N PRO A 355 9.41 7.74 31.96
CA PRO A 355 10.41 8.70 31.51
C PRO A 355 10.85 8.48 30.05
N GLU A 356 10.88 7.24 29.59
CA GLU A 356 11.26 6.88 28.23
C GLU A 356 10.27 7.44 27.19
N PHE A 357 8.97 7.39 27.47
CA PHE A 357 7.97 7.96 26.57
C PHE A 357 7.96 9.50 26.65
N GLU A 358 8.17 10.08 27.84
CA GLU A 358 8.35 11.53 27.98
C GLU A 358 9.58 12.00 27.17
N GLU A 359 10.70 11.27 27.21
CA GLU A 359 11.89 11.56 26.41
C GLU A 359 11.61 11.42 24.91
N TYR A 360 10.84 10.41 24.49
CA TYR A 360 10.41 10.20 23.10
C TYR A 360 9.64 11.42 22.56
N LEU A 361 8.64 11.92 23.28
CA LEU A 361 7.87 13.10 22.89
C LEU A 361 8.74 14.38 22.86
N THR A 362 9.58 14.54 23.87
CA THR A 362 10.49 15.70 23.98
C THR A 362 11.50 15.69 22.85
N PHE A 363 12.07 14.54 22.52
CA PHE A 363 12.98 14.34 21.42
C PHE A 363 12.37 14.79 20.09
N ILE A 364 11.15 14.33 19.78
CA ILE A 364 10.47 14.76 18.55
C ILE A 364 10.25 16.26 18.53
N LYS A 365 9.81 16.84 19.64
CA LYS A 365 9.57 18.29 19.73
C LYS A 365 10.83 19.11 19.50
N ASP A 366 11.94 18.71 20.09
CA ASP A 366 13.18 19.49 20.12
C ASP A 366 14.00 19.38 18.84
N TYR A 367 13.95 18.23 18.16
CA TYR A 367 14.81 17.95 17.00
C TYR A 367 14.11 18.00 15.65
N PHE A 368 12.78 18.14 15.61
CA PHE A 368 12.03 18.21 14.36
C PHE A 368 11.17 19.48 14.25
N PRO A 369 11.06 20.06 13.05
CA PRO A 369 10.23 21.24 12.82
C PRO A 369 8.74 20.89 12.93
N ALA A 370 7.91 21.89 13.27
CA ALA A 370 6.46 21.73 13.26
C ALA A 370 5.93 21.40 11.85
N GLU A 371 6.49 22.07 10.84
CA GLU A 371 6.13 21.90 9.43
C GLU A 371 7.39 21.74 8.57
N ILE A 372 7.25 21.04 7.44
CA ILE A 372 8.34 20.87 6.47
C ILE A 372 8.42 22.13 5.61
N ASP A 373 9.61 22.70 5.48
CA ASP A 373 9.88 23.76 4.53
C ASP A 373 10.13 23.17 3.13
N TRP A 374 9.10 23.16 2.32
CA TRP A 374 9.14 22.66 0.93
C TRP A 374 9.85 23.63 -0.04
N SER A 375 10.23 24.83 0.40
CA SER A 375 10.97 25.79 -0.43
C SER A 375 12.45 25.48 -0.55
N GLN A 376 12.96 24.52 0.23
CA GLN A 376 14.36 24.12 0.22
C GLN A 376 14.76 23.52 -1.13
N PRO A 377 15.88 23.98 -1.72
CA PRO A 377 16.27 23.58 -3.08
C PRO A 377 16.84 22.16 -3.16
N LEU A 378 17.33 21.60 -2.04
CA LEU A 378 17.97 20.28 -2.01
C LEU A 378 16.99 19.18 -1.63
N SER A 379 17.07 18.06 -2.35
CA SER A 379 16.39 16.81 -1.95
C SER A 379 17.00 16.25 -0.66
N ASN A 380 16.31 15.28 -0.03
CA ASN A 380 16.85 14.63 1.16
C ASN A 380 18.15 13.87 0.88
N GLU A 381 18.28 13.26 -0.29
CA GLU A 381 19.50 12.61 -0.76
C GLU A 381 20.66 13.59 -0.93
N GLU A 382 20.40 14.78 -1.50
CA GLU A 382 21.44 15.82 -1.63
C GLU A 382 21.91 16.33 -0.27
N LYS A 383 21.01 16.43 0.71
CA LYS A 383 21.36 16.79 2.10
C LYS A 383 22.21 15.73 2.80
N VAL A 384 22.02 14.44 2.47
CA VAL A 384 22.94 13.37 2.91
C VAL A 384 24.33 13.59 2.32
N LEU A 385 24.42 13.84 1.01
CA LEU A 385 25.69 14.00 0.31
C LEU A 385 26.45 15.26 0.75
N SER A 386 25.74 16.35 1.10
CA SER A 386 26.33 17.59 1.60
C SER A 386 26.65 17.57 3.11
N GLY A 387 26.18 16.56 3.84
CA GLY A 387 26.33 16.47 5.31
C GLY A 387 25.41 17.43 6.08
N GLU A 388 24.30 17.87 5.47
CA GLU A 388 23.30 18.74 6.09
C GLU A 388 22.24 17.97 6.89
N THR A 389 22.31 16.63 6.89
CA THR A 389 21.46 15.77 7.72
C THR A 389 22.29 14.67 8.37
N LEU A 390 22.00 14.35 9.65
CA LEU A 390 22.65 13.27 10.38
C LEU A 390 22.16 11.90 9.90
N LEU A 391 20.85 11.75 9.76
CA LEU A 391 20.19 10.51 9.38
C LEU A 391 19.32 10.70 8.15
N TYR A 392 19.08 9.60 7.47
CA TYR A 392 18.15 9.47 6.36
C TYR A 392 17.15 8.35 6.67
N SER A 393 15.87 8.58 6.41
CA SER A 393 14.81 7.59 6.62
C SER A 393 14.01 7.37 5.35
N GLY A 394 13.49 6.17 5.18
CA GLY A 394 12.67 5.82 4.03
C GLY A 394 12.17 4.39 4.07
N ALA A 395 11.64 3.96 2.94
CA ALA A 395 11.28 2.58 2.65
C ALA A 395 12.11 2.07 1.47
N MET A 396 12.54 0.83 1.56
CA MET A 396 13.16 0.06 0.49
C MET A 396 12.09 -0.80 -0.17
N PHE A 397 11.83 -0.58 -1.43
CA PHE A 397 10.91 -1.38 -2.24
C PHE A 397 11.67 -2.30 -3.22
N SER A 398 12.94 -2.01 -3.45
CA SER A 398 13.76 -2.68 -4.44
C SER A 398 15.23 -2.75 -4.04
N PHE A 399 15.98 -3.59 -4.73
CA PHE A 399 17.45 -3.63 -4.58
C PHE A 399 18.12 -2.32 -5.02
N ASP A 400 17.48 -1.53 -5.89
CA ASP A 400 17.96 -0.21 -6.28
C ASP A 400 17.97 0.76 -5.11
N ASP A 401 16.96 0.68 -4.22
CA ASP A 401 16.92 1.50 -3.01
C ASP A 401 18.05 1.18 -2.06
N PHE A 402 18.38 -0.12 -1.91
CA PHE A 402 19.54 -0.53 -1.13
C PHE A 402 20.84 0.01 -1.73
N GLN A 403 21.05 -0.12 -3.05
CA GLN A 403 22.25 0.39 -3.71
C GLN A 403 22.32 1.94 -3.69
N LYS A 404 21.17 2.61 -3.74
CA LYS A 404 21.08 4.05 -3.54
C LYS A 404 21.64 4.44 -2.16
N ILE A 405 21.22 3.77 -1.10
CA ILE A 405 21.71 4.02 0.27
C ILE A 405 23.21 3.75 0.35
N THR A 406 23.69 2.60 -0.11
CA THR A 406 25.12 2.26 -0.15
C THR A 406 25.94 3.34 -0.88
N THR A 407 25.40 3.88 -1.98
CA THR A 407 26.06 4.93 -2.76
C THR A 407 26.08 6.26 -2.00
N LEU A 408 24.97 6.66 -1.38
CA LEU A 408 24.88 7.89 -0.59
C LEU A 408 25.90 7.91 0.55
N TYR A 409 26.09 6.79 1.21
CA TYR A 409 27.03 6.64 2.33
C TYR A 409 28.40 6.08 1.94
N LYS A 410 28.64 5.84 0.64
CA LYS A 410 29.91 5.31 0.10
C LYS A 410 30.36 4.00 0.76
N GLY A 411 29.40 3.10 1.02
CA GLY A 411 29.65 1.84 1.72
C GLY A 411 29.85 1.97 3.23
N LYS A 412 29.48 3.11 3.81
CA LYS A 412 29.57 3.37 5.26
C LYS A 412 28.19 3.58 5.89
N GLU A 413 27.16 3.01 5.28
CA GLU A 413 25.83 2.99 5.86
C GLU A 413 25.78 2.18 7.15
N SER A 414 24.99 2.66 8.09
CA SER A 414 24.64 1.96 9.31
C SER A 414 23.15 2.14 9.57
N PHE A 415 22.41 1.06 9.48
CA PHE A 415 20.99 1.02 9.78
C PHE A 415 20.82 1.02 11.30
N VAL A 416 20.56 2.19 11.86
CA VAL A 416 20.53 2.39 13.32
C VAL A 416 19.12 2.32 13.91
N GLY A 417 18.09 2.52 13.10
CA GLY A 417 16.72 2.59 13.57
C GLY A 417 16.45 3.80 14.48
N TRP A 418 15.41 3.69 15.30
CA TRP A 418 15.05 4.74 16.25
C TRP A 418 15.97 4.70 17.50
N PRO A 419 16.41 5.86 18.02
CA PRO A 419 17.22 5.87 19.23
C PRO A 419 16.50 5.26 20.42
N GLY A 420 17.15 4.33 21.12
CA GLY A 420 16.63 3.64 22.30
C GLY A 420 15.59 2.56 22.02
N ALA A 421 15.28 2.24 20.74
CA ALA A 421 14.37 1.14 20.42
C ALA A 421 14.92 -0.20 20.92
N GLN A 422 14.04 -0.99 21.54
CA GLN A 422 14.31 -2.36 21.97
C GLN A 422 14.05 -3.37 20.86
N SER A 423 13.24 -2.98 19.87
CA SER A 423 12.87 -3.75 18.69
C SER A 423 13.94 -3.70 17.60
N SER A 424 13.63 -4.26 16.46
CA SER A 424 14.46 -4.26 15.26
C SER A 424 14.88 -2.87 14.80
N ARG A 425 16.07 -2.77 14.20
CA ARG A 425 16.57 -1.53 13.56
C ARG A 425 15.85 -1.18 12.26
N CYS A 426 15.23 -2.17 11.66
CA CYS A 426 14.36 -2.05 10.49
C CYS A 426 12.99 -2.64 10.81
N HIS A 427 12.02 -2.36 9.96
CA HIS A 427 10.65 -2.80 10.12
C HIS A 427 10.09 -3.23 8.77
N PHE A 428 9.44 -4.40 8.71
CA PHE A 428 8.77 -4.83 7.49
C PHE A 428 7.43 -4.10 7.33
N GLY A 429 7.31 -3.34 6.25
CA GLY A 429 6.01 -2.94 5.72
C GLY A 429 5.47 -4.07 4.86
N LEU A 430 4.23 -4.42 5.05
CA LEU A 430 3.60 -5.53 4.32
C LEU A 430 2.74 -4.99 3.18
N GLY A 431 2.68 -5.71 2.08
CA GLY A 431 1.64 -5.53 1.08
C GLY A 431 0.27 -5.94 1.61
N SER A 432 -0.73 -5.96 0.73
CA SER A 432 -2.07 -6.41 1.12
C SER A 432 -2.04 -7.79 1.76
N ARG A 433 -2.86 -7.97 2.79
CA ARG A 433 -2.89 -9.18 3.61
C ARG A 433 -4.25 -9.84 3.56
N ILE A 434 -4.23 -11.17 3.51
CA ILE A 434 -5.46 -11.97 3.58
C ILE A 434 -5.40 -12.94 4.75
N ALA A 435 -6.57 -13.17 5.36
CA ALA A 435 -6.76 -14.08 6.48
C ALA A 435 -7.95 -15.01 6.23
N MET A 436 -7.88 -16.23 6.80
CA MET A 436 -8.95 -17.21 6.76
C MET A 436 -9.86 -17.04 7.97
N CYS A 437 -11.17 -17.10 7.77
CA CYS A 437 -12.13 -17.15 8.86
C CYS A 437 -12.12 -18.53 9.53
N SER A 438 -11.97 -18.56 10.86
CA SER A 438 -12.01 -19.82 11.63
C SER A 438 -13.36 -20.54 11.56
N ALA A 439 -14.44 -19.79 11.30
CA ALA A 439 -15.79 -20.33 11.16
C ALA A 439 -16.13 -20.79 9.74
N SER A 440 -15.24 -20.65 8.75
CA SER A 440 -15.48 -21.17 7.41
C SER A 440 -15.66 -22.67 7.42
N GLU A 441 -16.71 -23.16 6.76
CA GLU A 441 -16.98 -24.59 6.58
C GLU A 441 -16.15 -25.21 5.44
N HIS A 442 -15.40 -24.38 4.68
CA HIS A 442 -14.68 -24.75 3.47
C HIS A 442 -13.18 -24.44 3.55
N LYS A 443 -12.57 -24.62 4.72
CA LYS A 443 -11.18 -24.20 5.01
C LYS A 443 -10.15 -24.75 4.01
N GLU A 444 -10.31 -25.99 3.55
CA GLU A 444 -9.41 -26.59 2.56
C GLU A 444 -9.47 -25.83 1.22
N ALA A 445 -10.67 -25.47 0.77
CA ALA A 445 -10.84 -24.71 -0.46
C ALA A 445 -10.36 -23.26 -0.31
N VAL A 446 -10.56 -22.66 0.86
CA VAL A 446 -10.00 -21.34 1.21
C VAL A 446 -8.48 -21.39 1.18
N TRP A 447 -7.87 -22.42 1.76
CA TRP A 447 -6.41 -22.58 1.72
C TRP A 447 -5.89 -22.79 0.30
N GLU A 448 -6.57 -23.58 -0.53
CA GLU A 448 -6.21 -23.75 -1.94
C GLU A 448 -6.13 -22.41 -2.67
N PHE A 449 -7.06 -21.48 -2.40
CA PHE A 449 -7.00 -20.11 -2.90
C PHE A 449 -5.83 -19.34 -2.29
N MET A 450 -5.72 -19.30 -0.95
CA MET A 450 -4.68 -18.53 -0.26
C MET A 450 -3.28 -18.98 -0.63
N ARG A 451 -3.07 -20.29 -0.79
CA ARG A 451 -1.80 -20.84 -1.27
C ARG A 451 -1.35 -20.26 -2.61
N LEU A 452 -2.29 -20.03 -3.54
CA LEU A 452 -1.95 -19.46 -4.86
C LEU A 452 -1.24 -18.11 -4.73
N VAL A 453 -1.63 -17.27 -3.78
CA VAL A 453 -0.98 -15.98 -3.51
C VAL A 453 0.51 -16.13 -3.20
N LEU A 454 0.90 -17.25 -2.57
CA LEU A 454 2.28 -17.55 -2.19
C LEU A 454 3.06 -18.31 -3.26
N THR A 455 2.46 -18.64 -4.40
CA THR A 455 3.14 -19.40 -5.46
C THR A 455 4.07 -18.55 -6.31
N GLU A 456 5.13 -19.18 -6.83
CA GLU A 456 6.04 -18.57 -7.80
C GLU A 456 5.30 -18.00 -9.02
N GLU A 457 4.34 -18.76 -9.56
CA GLU A 457 3.60 -18.38 -10.76
C GLU A 457 2.84 -17.05 -10.59
N ILE A 458 2.13 -16.91 -9.46
CA ILE A 458 1.37 -15.70 -9.19
C ILE A 458 2.30 -14.52 -8.91
N GLN A 459 3.31 -14.69 -8.07
CA GLN A 459 4.20 -13.60 -7.71
C GLN A 459 5.08 -13.13 -8.88
N LEU A 460 5.46 -14.01 -9.81
CA LEU A 460 6.13 -13.61 -11.05
C LEU A 460 5.21 -12.91 -12.05
N SER A 461 3.90 -13.08 -11.93
CA SER A 461 2.94 -12.41 -12.79
C SER A 461 2.60 -10.98 -12.35
N ASP A 462 3.09 -10.53 -11.18
CA ASP A 462 2.89 -9.18 -10.67
C ASP A 462 3.52 -8.14 -11.61
N GLU A 463 2.72 -7.21 -12.11
CA GLU A 463 3.20 -6.13 -12.98
C GLU A 463 4.13 -5.17 -12.25
N ASN A 464 4.02 -5.11 -10.92
CA ASN A 464 4.86 -4.32 -10.05
C ASN A 464 6.08 -5.08 -9.50
N LEU A 465 6.43 -6.24 -10.08
CA LEU A 465 7.52 -7.12 -9.63
C LEU A 465 8.82 -6.37 -9.26
N LYS A 466 9.11 -5.26 -9.92
CA LYS A 466 10.33 -4.45 -9.68
C LYS A 466 10.21 -3.45 -8.53
N TYR A 467 9.00 -3.24 -8.02
CA TYR A 467 8.70 -2.19 -7.04
C TYR A 467 8.28 -2.73 -5.68
N SER A 468 8.48 -4.05 -5.43
CA SER A 468 8.24 -4.69 -4.14
C SER A 468 9.14 -5.91 -4.02
N PHE A 469 9.47 -6.29 -2.79
CA PHE A 469 10.06 -7.60 -2.52
C PHE A 469 8.94 -8.63 -2.38
N HIS A 470 9.14 -9.80 -2.96
CA HIS A 470 8.17 -10.88 -2.93
C HIS A 470 8.44 -11.86 -1.81
N THR A 471 7.36 -12.40 -1.23
CA THR A 471 7.43 -13.32 -0.09
C THR A 471 7.72 -14.77 -0.45
N ASN A 472 7.51 -15.17 -1.73
CA ASN A 472 7.98 -16.46 -2.22
C ASN A 472 9.50 -16.44 -2.31
N LYS A 473 10.15 -17.34 -1.58
CA LYS A 473 11.62 -17.35 -1.48
C LYS A 473 12.31 -17.56 -2.83
N LYS A 474 11.76 -18.39 -3.70
CA LYS A 474 12.37 -18.66 -5.02
C LYS A 474 12.30 -17.44 -5.92
N VAL A 475 11.17 -16.69 -5.90
CA VAL A 475 11.04 -15.42 -6.62
C VAL A 475 12.03 -14.40 -6.07
N PHE A 476 12.07 -14.24 -4.75
CA PHE A 476 13.00 -13.33 -4.08
C PHE A 476 14.47 -13.66 -4.42
N ASP A 477 14.87 -14.93 -4.28
CA ASP A 477 16.23 -15.38 -4.58
C ASP A 477 16.58 -15.15 -6.06
N THR A 478 15.65 -15.44 -6.99
CA THR A 478 15.84 -15.22 -8.43
C THR A 478 16.07 -13.74 -8.74
N MET A 479 15.26 -12.85 -8.17
CA MET A 479 15.42 -11.39 -8.35
C MET A 479 16.76 -10.90 -7.77
N LEU A 480 17.15 -11.41 -6.60
CA LEU A 480 18.43 -11.08 -5.98
C LEU A 480 19.62 -11.62 -6.81
N ASP A 481 19.53 -12.84 -7.33
CA ASP A 481 20.56 -13.44 -8.18
C ASP A 481 20.70 -12.65 -9.50
N GLU A 482 19.59 -12.28 -10.14
CA GLU A 482 19.61 -11.42 -11.32
C GLU A 482 20.25 -10.07 -11.03
N ARG A 483 19.99 -9.50 -9.85
CA ARG A 483 20.60 -8.24 -9.43
C ARG A 483 22.09 -8.35 -9.19
N CYS A 484 22.57 -9.50 -8.75
CA CYS A 484 24.00 -9.80 -8.55
C CYS A 484 24.72 -10.27 -9.82
N ASN A 485 24.01 -10.59 -10.90
CA ASN A 485 24.60 -11.11 -12.13
C ASN A 485 24.99 -9.97 -13.07
N PRO A 486 26.31 -9.69 -13.30
CA PRO A 486 26.73 -8.59 -14.17
C PRO A 486 26.37 -8.88 -15.65
N GLN A 487 26.00 -7.85 -16.36
CA GLN A 487 25.74 -7.88 -17.80
C GLN A 487 26.78 -7.04 -18.52
N TYR A 488 27.20 -7.47 -19.71
CA TYR A 488 28.24 -6.83 -20.48
C TYR A 488 27.75 -6.50 -21.88
N ASP A 489 28.18 -5.35 -22.42
CA ASP A 489 27.97 -5.01 -23.83
C ASP A 489 28.89 -5.84 -24.75
N THR A 490 28.73 -5.65 -26.06
CA THR A 490 29.55 -6.32 -27.07
C THR A 490 31.04 -5.97 -27.01
N GLY A 491 31.40 -4.90 -26.31
CA GLY A 491 32.77 -4.44 -26.09
C GLY A 491 33.37 -4.97 -24.78
N GLY A 492 32.61 -5.73 -23.99
CA GLY A 492 33.06 -6.26 -22.68
C GLY A 492 32.96 -5.24 -21.54
N LYS A 493 32.29 -4.11 -21.72
CA LYS A 493 32.02 -3.16 -20.65
C LYS A 493 30.74 -3.56 -19.92
N GLU A 494 30.79 -3.56 -18.57
CA GLU A 494 29.62 -3.82 -17.76
C GLU A 494 28.52 -2.78 -18.01
N ILE A 495 27.29 -3.26 -18.20
CA ILE A 495 26.10 -2.46 -18.41
C ILE A 495 25.44 -2.21 -17.05
N PRO A 496 25.07 -0.93 -16.71
CA PRO A 496 24.34 -0.68 -15.48
C PRO A 496 22.96 -1.36 -15.50
N LYS A 497 22.57 -1.95 -14.39
CA LYS A 497 21.26 -2.57 -14.18
C LYS A 497 20.14 -1.53 -14.13
N SER A 498 20.44 -0.35 -13.56
CA SER A 498 19.50 0.76 -13.42
C SER A 498 20.28 2.05 -13.14
N ALA A 499 19.56 3.18 -13.02
CA ALA A 499 20.16 4.46 -12.66
C ALA A 499 19.12 5.35 -11.96
N VAL A 500 19.62 6.23 -11.09
CA VAL A 500 18.85 7.29 -10.44
C VAL A 500 19.51 8.63 -10.71
N THR A 501 18.73 9.71 -10.68
CA THR A 501 19.27 11.08 -10.77
C THR A 501 19.12 11.77 -9.41
N ILE A 502 20.24 12.20 -8.82
CA ILE A 502 20.28 12.94 -7.56
C ILE A 502 21.03 14.25 -7.81
N GLY A 503 20.40 15.38 -7.49
CA GLY A 503 21.01 16.70 -7.71
C GLY A 503 21.46 16.95 -9.15
N GLY A 504 20.70 16.46 -10.13
CA GLY A 504 21.05 16.55 -11.54
C GLY A 504 22.17 15.61 -11.99
N THR A 505 22.78 14.84 -11.08
CA THR A 505 23.83 13.86 -11.39
C THR A 505 23.19 12.48 -11.58
N ARG A 506 23.43 11.86 -12.74
CA ARG A 506 23.05 10.47 -13.00
C ARG A 506 24.01 9.53 -12.29
N ILE A 507 23.46 8.67 -11.43
CA ILE A 507 24.16 7.62 -10.71
C ILE A 507 23.71 6.27 -11.28
N GLU A 508 24.65 5.49 -11.77
CA GLU A 508 24.41 4.18 -12.36
C GLU A 508 24.64 3.08 -11.32
N PHE A 509 23.71 2.13 -11.24
CA PHE A 509 23.83 0.96 -10.39
C PHE A 509 24.19 -0.25 -11.23
N TYR A 510 25.29 -0.89 -10.89
CA TYR A 510 25.78 -2.10 -11.52
C TYR A 510 25.35 -3.35 -10.73
N ALA A 511 25.82 -4.52 -11.13
CA ALA A 511 25.53 -5.71 -10.37
C ALA A 511 25.97 -5.57 -8.89
N MET A 512 25.12 -6.04 -7.96
CA MET A 512 25.46 -6.05 -6.54
C MET A 512 26.66 -6.97 -6.28
N THR A 513 27.60 -6.48 -5.46
CA THR A 513 28.73 -7.30 -5.03
C THR A 513 28.31 -8.37 -4.02
N SER A 514 29.18 -9.35 -3.78
CA SER A 514 28.94 -10.39 -2.78
C SER A 514 28.80 -9.80 -1.37
N GLU A 515 29.51 -8.73 -1.07
CA GLU A 515 29.44 -8.00 0.19
C GLU A 515 28.07 -7.33 0.33
N GLN A 516 27.62 -6.59 -0.69
CA GLN A 516 26.31 -5.96 -0.72
C GLN A 516 25.18 -6.98 -0.58
N ARG A 517 25.29 -8.12 -1.29
CA ARG A 517 24.35 -9.24 -1.13
C ARG A 517 24.27 -9.72 0.31
N SER A 518 25.42 -9.96 0.95
CA SER A 518 25.48 -10.44 2.32
C SER A 518 24.92 -9.42 3.32
N GLU A 519 25.23 -8.15 3.14
CA GLU A 519 24.71 -7.07 3.98
C GLU A 519 23.19 -6.95 3.85
N PHE A 520 22.66 -7.01 2.62
CA PHE A 520 21.23 -6.96 2.38
C PHE A 520 20.48 -8.16 3.01
N LEU A 521 21.00 -9.38 2.84
CA LEU A 521 20.42 -10.57 3.47
C LEU A 521 20.47 -10.49 5.00
N SER A 522 21.58 -10.01 5.56
CA SER A 522 21.72 -9.79 6.99
C SER A 522 20.70 -8.75 7.50
N LEU A 523 20.40 -7.72 6.70
CA LEU A 523 19.36 -6.74 7.04
C LEU A 523 17.99 -7.42 7.17
N ILE A 524 17.62 -8.27 6.22
CA ILE A 524 16.37 -9.05 6.24
C ILE A 524 16.32 -9.97 7.47
N GLU A 525 17.39 -10.74 7.71
CA GLU A 525 17.47 -11.70 8.82
C GLU A 525 17.36 -11.03 10.20
N ASN A 526 17.87 -9.81 10.34
CA ASN A 526 17.83 -9.07 11.59
C ASN A 526 16.59 -8.17 11.75
N THR A 527 15.69 -8.14 10.78
CA THR A 527 14.41 -7.42 10.89
C THR A 527 13.37 -8.36 11.51
N THR A 528 12.88 -8.00 12.70
CA THR A 528 12.01 -8.87 13.51
C THR A 528 10.64 -8.26 13.82
N SER A 529 10.32 -7.11 13.25
CA SER A 529 9.04 -6.42 13.44
C SER A 529 8.37 -6.11 12.11
N SER A 530 7.05 -6.09 12.10
CA SER A 530 6.22 -5.74 10.94
C SER A 530 4.99 -4.95 11.40
N ASP A 531 4.27 -4.37 10.44
CA ASP A 531 2.98 -3.69 10.65
C ASP A 531 1.77 -4.66 10.64
N CYS A 532 2.02 -5.96 10.82
CA CYS A 532 0.96 -6.97 10.92
C CYS A 532 0.12 -6.77 12.19
N GLY A 533 -1.19 -6.78 12.04
CA GLY A 533 -2.13 -6.73 13.15
C GLY A 533 -2.41 -5.33 13.73
N ASP A 534 -1.75 -4.28 13.25
CA ASP A 534 -1.97 -2.90 13.70
C ASP A 534 -3.02 -2.19 12.85
N ASP A 535 -4.07 -1.68 13.47
CA ASP A 535 -5.08 -0.83 12.82
C ASP A 535 -4.79 0.67 12.92
N GLY A 536 -3.69 1.03 13.58
CA GLY A 536 -3.31 2.42 13.81
C GLY A 536 -4.06 3.13 14.95
N SER A 537 -5.09 2.53 15.55
CA SER A 537 -5.93 3.21 16.57
C SER A 537 -5.15 3.63 17.82
N SER A 538 -4.20 2.79 18.27
CA SER A 538 -3.31 3.15 19.38
C SER A 538 -2.42 4.33 19.02
N PHE A 539 -1.95 4.38 17.77
CA PHE A 539 -1.15 5.47 17.25
C PHE A 539 -1.96 6.76 17.12
N GLU A 540 -3.22 6.68 16.68
CA GLU A 540 -4.11 7.86 16.61
C GLU A 540 -4.28 8.52 17.99
N ILE A 541 -4.49 7.73 19.05
CA ILE A 541 -4.55 8.23 20.41
C ILE A 541 -3.26 8.96 20.80
N VAL A 542 -2.10 8.36 20.49
CA VAL A 542 -0.80 8.97 20.76
C VAL A 542 -0.63 10.26 19.98
N MET A 543 -1.01 10.28 18.71
CA MET A 543 -0.90 11.43 17.82
C MET A 543 -1.76 12.61 18.30
N GLU A 544 -3.00 12.36 18.68
CA GLU A 544 -3.91 13.39 19.20
C GLU A 544 -3.33 14.06 20.45
N GLU A 545 -2.87 13.30 21.43
CA GLU A 545 -2.31 13.83 22.67
C GLU A 545 -0.94 14.49 22.45
N ALA A 546 -0.08 13.95 21.59
CA ALA A 546 1.24 14.49 21.30
C ALA A 546 1.19 15.89 20.68
N ASN A 547 0.14 16.22 19.92
CA ASN A 547 -0.07 17.56 19.35
C ASN A 547 -0.02 18.65 20.44
N ALA A 548 -0.54 18.38 21.65
CA ALA A 548 -0.51 19.34 22.74
C ALA A 548 0.93 19.65 23.21
N VAL A 549 1.82 18.65 23.21
CA VAL A 549 3.26 18.85 23.48
C VAL A 549 3.93 19.63 22.37
N PHE A 550 3.66 19.25 21.12
CA PHE A 550 4.30 19.85 19.95
C PHE A 550 3.93 21.33 19.78
N ASP A 551 2.71 21.69 20.14
CA ASP A 551 2.22 23.07 20.18
C ASP A 551 2.67 23.84 21.44
N GLY A 552 3.31 23.19 22.40
CA GLY A 552 3.72 23.80 23.67
C GLY A 552 2.58 24.11 24.64
N LYS A 553 1.38 23.50 24.41
CA LYS A 553 0.19 23.66 25.25
C LYS A 553 0.22 22.78 26.50
N GLN A 554 0.98 21.70 26.46
CA GLN A 554 1.10 20.71 27.54
C GLN A 554 2.55 20.23 27.65
N ASP A 555 2.97 19.81 28.85
CA ASP A 555 4.26 19.14 29.05
C ASP A 555 4.18 17.65 28.68
N ALA A 556 5.35 17.05 28.38
CA ALA A 556 5.44 15.66 27.96
C ALA A 556 4.89 14.68 29.02
N LYS A 557 5.08 14.99 30.30
CA LYS A 557 4.62 14.13 31.41
C LYS A 557 3.09 14.03 31.46
N LYS A 558 2.38 15.16 31.41
CA LYS A 558 0.91 15.16 31.40
C LYS A 558 0.35 14.48 30.16
N THR A 559 1.00 14.67 29.03
CA THR A 559 0.63 13.97 27.78
C THR A 559 0.85 12.47 27.90
N ALA A 560 1.96 12.04 28.48
CA ALA A 560 2.24 10.63 28.76
C ALA A 560 1.16 10.00 29.68
N GLU A 561 0.73 10.72 30.72
CA GLU A 561 -0.37 10.30 31.60
C GLU A 561 -1.72 10.20 30.83
N ALA A 562 -2.01 11.14 29.92
CA ALA A 562 -3.22 11.14 29.11
C ALA A 562 -3.22 9.97 28.11
N VAL A 563 -2.11 9.76 27.39
CA VAL A 563 -1.93 8.62 26.48
C VAL A 563 -2.09 7.31 27.24
N GLN A 564 -1.44 7.15 28.41
CA GLN A 564 -1.56 5.97 29.27
C GLN A 564 -3.02 5.68 29.59
N SER A 565 -3.78 6.69 30.00
CA SER A 565 -5.19 6.53 30.36
C SER A 565 -6.05 6.11 29.18
N ARG A 566 -5.90 6.79 28.03
CA ARG A 566 -6.71 6.54 26.84
C ARG A 566 -6.39 5.19 26.21
N VAL A 567 -5.10 4.84 26.07
CA VAL A 567 -4.70 3.54 25.52
C VAL A 567 -5.12 2.41 26.47
N THR A 568 -5.05 2.59 27.81
CA THR A 568 -5.57 1.59 28.75
C THR A 568 -7.07 1.35 28.56
N ILE A 569 -7.87 2.40 28.36
CA ILE A 569 -9.31 2.27 28.07
C ILE A 569 -9.51 1.51 26.76
N TYR A 570 -8.85 1.96 25.69
CA TYR A 570 -8.90 1.31 24.38
C TYR A 570 -8.58 -0.19 24.47
N MET A 571 -7.48 -0.57 25.12
CA MET A 571 -7.10 -1.97 25.29
C MET A 571 -8.10 -2.79 26.13
N ASN A 572 -8.78 -2.16 27.11
CA ASN A 572 -9.81 -2.84 27.90
C ASN A 572 -11.13 -3.02 27.12
N GLU A 573 -11.47 -2.11 26.22
CA GLU A 573 -12.62 -2.25 25.32
C GLU A 573 -12.42 -3.33 24.27
N LYS A 574 -11.18 -3.67 23.98
CA LYS A 574 -10.77 -4.69 23.02
C LYS A 574 -10.65 -6.10 23.62
N LYS A 575 -10.69 -6.23 24.96
CA LYS A 575 -10.78 -7.53 25.66
C LYS A 575 -12.19 -8.09 25.61
#